data_8ada69efaf0f9d4da957540f5dc00528
#
_entry.id   8ada69efaf0f9d4da957540f5dc00528
#
_cell.length_a   1.000
_cell.length_b   1.000
_cell.length_c   1.000
_cell.angle_alpha   90.00
_cell.angle_beta   90.00
_cell.angle_gamma   90.00
#
_symmetry.space_group_name_H-M   'P 1'
#
loop_
_entity.id
_entity.type
_entity.pdbx_description
1 polymer ?
#
loop_
_entity_poly.entity_id
_entity_poly.type
_entity_poly.pdbx_seq_one_letter_code
_entity_poly.pdbx_strand_id
1 'polypeptide(L)'
;IIATGVVVSEAIEAMEKLKSKGINIRIVDMHTIKPIDKEIIIKSAKETKNIITIEDHNIIGGLGSAVCEVLAENYPKKVYKMGIKDEFGKSGKAEELLKYFKLDKDSITEFIEKIINGNF
;
A
#
# COMPACT_ATOMS: atom_id res chain seq x y z
N ILE A 1 1.78 -0.07 6.08
CA ILE A 1 0.94 -0.17 4.86
C ILE A 1 -0.31 0.67 5.04
N ILE A 2 -0.59 1.54 4.10
CA ILE A 2 -1.86 2.27 4.02
C ILE A 2 -2.59 1.68 2.81
N ALA A 3 -3.74 1.09 3.03
CA ALA A 3 -4.47 0.37 1.99
C ALA A 3 -5.95 0.74 1.97
N THR A 4 -6.59 0.55 0.85
CA THR A 4 -8.03 0.78 0.68
C THR A 4 -8.64 -0.28 -0.23
N GLY A 5 -9.92 -0.55 -0.01
CA GLY A 5 -10.67 -1.47 -0.84
C GLY A 5 -10.38 -2.93 -0.57
N VAL A 6 -10.53 -3.75 -1.60
CA VAL A 6 -10.39 -5.21 -1.48
C VAL A 6 -8.95 -5.66 -1.16
N VAL A 7 -7.96 -4.81 -1.39
CA VAL A 7 -6.57 -5.17 -1.13
C VAL A 7 -6.21 -5.15 0.35
N VAL A 8 -7.07 -4.60 1.22
CA VAL A 8 -6.81 -4.58 2.67
C VAL A 8 -6.67 -6.00 3.22
N SER A 9 -7.53 -6.92 2.82
CA SER A 9 -7.47 -8.32 3.28
C SER A 9 -6.18 -8.99 2.81
N GLU A 10 -5.75 -8.70 1.59
CA GLU A 10 -4.47 -9.23 1.06
C GLU A 10 -3.28 -8.67 1.82
N ALA A 11 -3.34 -7.39 2.20
CA ALA A 11 -2.30 -6.75 3.00
C ALA A 11 -2.21 -7.39 4.39
N ILE A 12 -3.34 -7.71 5.00
CA ILE A 12 -3.38 -8.38 6.31
C ILE A 12 -2.74 -9.77 6.22
N GLU A 13 -3.03 -10.54 5.18
CA GLU A 13 -2.42 -11.85 4.99
C GLU A 13 -0.91 -11.75 4.74
N ALA A 14 -0.47 -10.75 3.99
CA ALA A 14 0.95 -10.47 3.80
C ALA A 14 1.63 -10.12 5.15
N MET A 15 0.96 -9.31 5.97
CA MET A 15 1.44 -8.95 7.30
C MET A 15 1.67 -10.19 8.15
N GLU A 16 0.74 -11.15 8.15
CA GLU A 16 0.88 -12.40 8.91
C GLU A 16 2.07 -13.23 8.44
N LYS A 17 2.28 -13.31 7.13
CA LYS A 17 3.44 -14.01 6.56
C LYS A 17 4.76 -13.36 6.98
N LEU A 18 4.82 -12.04 6.94
CA LEU A 18 6.04 -11.30 7.26
C LEU A 18 6.34 -11.29 8.76
N LYS A 19 5.30 -11.37 9.58
CA LYS A 19 5.45 -11.47 11.04
C LYS A 19 6.27 -12.70 11.43
N SER A 20 6.07 -13.84 10.76
CA SER A 20 6.83 -15.05 11.01
C SER A 20 8.31 -14.90 10.67
N LYS A 21 8.66 -13.90 9.88
CA LYS A 21 10.05 -13.57 9.51
C LYS A 21 10.63 -12.43 10.34
N GLY A 22 9.95 -12.02 11.41
CA GLY A 22 10.39 -10.95 12.30
C GLY A 22 10.13 -9.54 11.77
N ILE A 23 9.31 -9.40 10.74
CA ILE A 23 8.97 -8.10 10.15
C ILE A 23 7.63 -7.64 10.71
N ASN A 24 7.64 -6.51 11.42
CA ASN A 24 6.44 -5.93 12.01
C ASN A 24 5.84 -4.89 11.10
N ILE A 25 4.55 -5.01 10.82
CA ILE A 25 3.84 -4.14 9.88
C ILE A 25 2.63 -3.52 10.56
N ARG A 26 2.46 -2.22 10.39
CA ARG A 26 1.24 -1.51 10.73
C ARG A 26 0.38 -1.43 9.49
N ILE A 27 -0.90 -1.75 9.60
CA ILE A 27 -1.87 -1.61 8.51
C ILE A 27 -2.87 -0.52 8.89
N VAL A 28 -3.04 0.43 7.99
CA VAL A 28 -4.06 1.48 8.10
C VAL A 28 -5.06 1.25 6.97
N ASP A 29 -6.29 0.96 7.35
CA ASP A 29 -7.40 0.82 6.39
C ASP A 29 -7.99 2.21 6.15
N MET A 30 -7.67 2.78 5.01
CA MET A 30 -8.09 4.14 4.68
C MET A 30 -9.41 4.12 3.91
N HIS A 31 -10.51 4.33 4.63
CA HIS A 31 -11.85 4.27 4.04
C HIS A 31 -12.19 5.48 3.16
N THR A 32 -11.60 6.62 3.45
CA THR A 32 -11.97 7.88 2.79
C THR A 32 -10.73 8.62 2.33
N ILE A 33 -10.71 9.03 1.06
CA ILE A 33 -9.60 9.81 0.50
C ILE A 33 -9.90 11.31 0.54
N LYS A 34 -11.17 11.69 0.56
CA LYS A 34 -11.63 13.10 0.64
C LYS A 34 -12.76 13.24 1.66
N PRO A 35 -12.51 13.81 2.86
CA PRO A 35 -11.21 14.21 3.38
C PRO A 35 -10.37 13.03 3.83
N ILE A 36 -9.07 13.09 3.58
CA ILE A 36 -8.15 12.06 4.02
C ILE A 36 -7.73 12.30 5.48
N ASP A 37 -7.49 11.22 6.22
CA ASP A 37 -7.04 11.30 7.60
C ASP A 37 -5.53 11.61 7.66
N LYS A 38 -5.21 12.89 7.71
CA LYS A 38 -3.83 13.38 7.72
C LYS A 38 -3.08 12.95 8.97
N GLU A 39 -3.75 12.93 10.12
CA GLU A 39 -3.11 12.61 11.39
C GLU A 39 -2.52 11.21 11.42
N ILE A 40 -3.28 10.21 10.99
CA ILE A 40 -2.80 8.84 10.99
C ILE A 40 -1.68 8.63 9.96
N ILE A 41 -1.71 9.35 8.84
CA ILE A 41 -0.67 9.29 7.83
C ILE A 41 0.64 9.85 8.39
N ILE A 42 0.60 11.03 8.98
CA ILE A 42 1.77 11.69 9.56
C ILE A 42 2.33 10.85 10.71
N LYS A 43 1.46 10.37 11.59
CA LYS A 43 1.85 9.52 12.71
C LYS A 43 2.56 8.26 12.22
N SER A 44 1.99 7.60 11.22
CA SER A 44 2.56 6.39 10.64
C SER A 44 3.93 6.66 10.01
N ALA A 45 4.08 7.79 9.33
CA ALA A 45 5.36 8.17 8.73
C ALA A 45 6.44 8.42 9.79
N LYS A 46 6.08 9.01 10.91
CA LYS A 46 7.01 9.27 12.01
C LYS A 46 7.40 8.03 12.78
N GLU A 47 6.47 7.10 12.94
CA GLU A 47 6.65 5.92 13.79
C GLU A 47 7.16 4.68 13.05
N THR A 48 7.18 4.70 11.73
CA THR A 48 7.61 3.56 10.92
C THR A 48 8.77 3.94 9.99
N LYS A 49 9.48 2.94 9.51
CA LYS A 49 10.63 3.14 8.64
C LYS A 49 10.22 3.40 7.19
N ASN A 50 9.21 2.70 6.71
CA ASN A 50 8.77 2.78 5.32
C ASN A 50 7.26 2.98 5.23
N ILE A 51 6.81 3.73 4.23
CA ILE A 51 5.39 3.90 3.93
C ILE A 51 5.11 3.25 2.58
N ILE A 52 4.14 2.36 2.57
CA ILE A 52 3.70 1.65 1.36
C ILE A 52 2.20 1.86 1.22
N THR A 53 1.76 2.32 0.06
CA THR A 53 0.32 2.42 -0.22
C THR A 53 -0.09 1.30 -1.17
N ILE A 54 -1.26 0.72 -0.94
CA ILE A 54 -1.80 -0.35 -1.78
C ILE A 54 -3.26 -0.03 -2.10
N GLU A 55 -3.59 -0.02 -3.37
CA GLU A 55 -4.95 0.26 -3.84
C GLU A 55 -5.28 -0.56 -5.08
N ASP A 56 -6.54 -0.88 -5.26
CA ASP A 56 -7.04 -1.59 -6.44
C ASP A 56 -7.47 -0.63 -7.56
N HIS A 57 -6.90 0.55 -7.55
CA HIS A 57 -7.15 1.63 -8.53
C HIS A 57 -5.84 2.08 -9.16
N ASN A 58 -5.96 2.95 -10.17
CA ASN A 58 -4.80 3.55 -10.79
C ASN A 58 -3.99 4.32 -9.74
N ILE A 59 -2.67 4.12 -9.73
CA ILE A 59 -1.75 4.79 -8.79
C ILE A 59 -1.67 6.30 -9.00
N ILE A 60 -2.13 6.79 -10.16
CA ILE A 60 -2.17 8.22 -10.46
C ILE A 60 -3.49 8.79 -9.97
N GLY A 61 -3.45 9.76 -9.07
CA GLY A 61 -4.64 10.42 -8.54
C GLY A 61 -5.43 9.65 -7.48
N GLY A 62 -4.93 8.47 -7.06
CA GLY A 62 -5.58 7.66 -6.03
C GLY A 62 -5.00 7.85 -4.63
N LEU A 63 -5.07 6.78 -3.83
CA LEU A 63 -4.60 6.78 -2.44
C LEU A 63 -3.12 7.14 -2.33
N GLY A 64 -2.27 6.53 -3.15
CA GLY A 64 -0.83 6.80 -3.11
C GLY A 64 -0.51 8.26 -3.35
N SER A 65 -1.18 8.88 -4.32
CA SER A 65 -1.01 10.30 -4.62
C SER A 65 -1.47 11.18 -3.46
N ALA A 66 -2.60 10.86 -2.83
CA ALA A 66 -3.11 11.60 -1.70
C ALA A 66 -2.17 11.51 -0.49
N VAL A 67 -1.62 10.32 -0.21
CA VAL A 67 -0.65 10.13 0.87
C VAL A 67 0.64 10.91 0.59
N CYS A 68 1.14 10.87 -0.62
CA CYS A 68 2.33 11.63 -1.03
C CYS A 68 2.13 13.12 -0.81
N GLU A 69 0.97 13.65 -1.16
CA GLU A 69 0.65 15.07 -0.99
C GLU A 69 0.67 15.47 0.47
N VAL A 70 0.04 14.67 1.35
CA VAL A 70 0.04 14.92 2.79
C VAL A 70 1.46 14.93 3.34
N LEU A 71 2.26 13.93 2.98
CA LEU A 71 3.63 13.81 3.49
C LEU A 71 4.56 14.89 2.94
N ALA A 72 4.40 15.26 1.68
CA ALA A 72 5.21 16.34 1.10
C ALA A 72 5.04 17.66 1.85
N GLU A 73 3.84 17.93 2.33
CA GLU A 73 3.53 19.19 3.03
C GLU A 73 3.83 19.15 4.53
N ASN A 74 3.81 17.97 5.15
CA ASN A 74 3.85 17.86 6.61
C ASN A 74 5.06 17.07 7.14
N TYR A 75 5.46 16.03 6.47
CA TYR A 75 6.57 15.18 6.90
C TYR A 75 7.15 14.45 5.68
N PRO A 76 8.01 15.09 4.91
CA PRO A 76 8.53 14.54 3.66
C PRO A 76 9.15 13.16 3.85
N LYS A 77 8.63 12.19 3.13
CA LYS A 77 9.08 10.81 3.19
C LYS A 77 8.71 10.11 1.90
N LYS A 78 9.59 9.21 1.44
CA LYS A 78 9.32 8.40 0.25
C LYS A 78 8.13 7.48 0.49
N VAL A 79 7.25 7.39 -0.50
CA VAL A 79 6.11 6.47 -0.49
C VAL A 79 6.29 5.47 -1.61
N TYR A 80 6.20 4.19 -1.28
CA TYR A 80 6.20 3.11 -2.26
C TYR A 80 4.76 2.80 -2.61
N LYS A 81 4.40 2.91 -3.88
CA LYS A 81 3.02 2.74 -4.32
C LYS A 81 2.81 1.41 -5.02
N MET A 82 1.78 0.69 -4.60
CA MET A 82 1.28 -0.50 -5.29
C MET A 82 -0.14 -0.21 -5.75
N GLY A 83 -0.43 -0.50 -6.99
CA GLY A 83 -1.73 -0.26 -7.58
C GLY A 83 -1.71 -0.58 -9.06
N ILE A 84 -2.76 -0.20 -9.77
CA ILE A 84 -2.84 -0.39 -11.21
C ILE A 84 -2.04 0.71 -11.90
N LYS A 85 -1.09 0.30 -12.76
CA LYS A 85 -0.20 1.24 -13.44
C LYS A 85 -0.77 1.66 -14.79
N ASP A 86 -1.77 2.54 -14.75
CA ASP A 86 -2.33 3.16 -15.96
C ASP A 86 -2.72 2.16 -17.07
N GLU A 87 -3.24 1.02 -16.69
CA GLU A 87 -3.76 0.02 -17.62
C GLU A 87 -5.28 0.09 -17.64
N PHE A 88 -5.87 -0.17 -18.82
CA PHE A 88 -7.31 -0.30 -18.92
C PHE A 88 -7.78 -1.52 -18.14
N GLY A 89 -8.93 -1.41 -17.48
CA GLY A 89 -9.48 -2.48 -16.68
C GLY A 89 -9.59 -3.79 -17.46
N LYS A 90 -8.97 -4.84 -16.94
CA LYS A 90 -9.10 -6.18 -17.45
C LYS A 90 -10.28 -6.84 -16.77
N SER A 91 -11.14 -7.53 -17.52
CA SER A 91 -12.24 -8.26 -16.94
C SER A 91 -11.81 -9.64 -16.47
N GLY A 92 -12.42 -10.12 -15.38
CA GLY A 92 -12.10 -11.42 -14.80
C GLY A 92 -12.59 -11.51 -13.37
N LYS A 93 -12.33 -12.63 -12.71
CA LYS A 93 -12.65 -12.82 -11.31
C LYS A 93 -11.71 -11.94 -10.44
N ALA A 94 -12.22 -11.45 -9.33
CA ALA A 94 -11.46 -10.57 -8.43
C ALA A 94 -10.09 -11.14 -8.04
N GLU A 95 -10.03 -12.42 -7.69
CA GLU A 95 -8.76 -13.06 -7.32
C GLU A 95 -7.77 -13.10 -8.47
N GLU A 96 -8.25 -13.37 -9.68
CA GLU A 96 -7.42 -13.41 -10.87
C GLU A 96 -6.89 -12.02 -11.23
N LEU A 97 -7.74 -10.99 -11.07
CA LEU A 97 -7.35 -9.60 -11.29
C LEU A 97 -6.28 -9.14 -10.30
N LEU A 98 -6.42 -9.51 -9.03
CA LEU A 98 -5.41 -9.17 -8.02
C LEU A 98 -4.05 -9.78 -8.36
N LYS A 99 -4.02 -11.04 -8.80
CA LYS A 99 -2.78 -11.69 -9.23
C LYS A 99 -2.19 -11.03 -10.49
N TYR A 100 -3.06 -10.73 -11.45
CA TYR A 100 -2.65 -10.08 -12.68
C TYR A 100 -1.95 -8.75 -12.42
N PHE A 101 -2.53 -7.92 -11.54
CA PHE A 101 -1.97 -6.63 -11.19
C PHE A 101 -0.93 -6.69 -10.06
N LYS A 102 -0.61 -7.89 -9.59
CA LYS A 102 0.37 -8.12 -8.51
C LYS A 102 -0.01 -7.41 -7.20
N LEU A 103 -1.28 -7.49 -6.85
CA LEU A 103 -1.85 -6.94 -5.62
C LEU A 103 -2.31 -8.02 -4.65
N ASP A 104 -2.00 -9.28 -4.92
CA ASP A 104 -2.27 -10.40 -4.03
C ASP A 104 -1.24 -10.46 -2.89
N LYS A 105 -1.55 -11.23 -1.87
CA LYS A 105 -0.71 -11.36 -0.66
C LYS A 105 0.73 -11.74 -0.95
N ASP A 106 0.96 -12.63 -1.91
CA ASP A 106 2.31 -13.08 -2.23
C ASP A 106 3.12 -11.99 -2.92
N SER A 107 2.50 -11.24 -3.82
CA SER A 107 3.12 -10.11 -4.49
C SER A 107 3.42 -8.97 -3.52
N ILE A 108 2.51 -8.70 -2.58
CA ILE A 108 2.72 -7.70 -1.53
C ILE A 108 3.90 -8.10 -0.64
N THR A 109 3.95 -9.36 -0.22
CA THR A 109 5.04 -9.89 0.60
C THR A 109 6.38 -9.70 -0.10
N GLU A 110 6.46 -10.08 -1.37
CA GLU A 110 7.68 -9.96 -2.17
C GLU A 110 8.10 -8.48 -2.32
N PHE A 111 7.15 -7.60 -2.57
CA PHE A 111 7.41 -6.16 -2.69
C PHE A 111 8.02 -5.59 -1.41
N ILE A 112 7.44 -5.94 -0.26
CA ILE A 112 7.93 -5.48 1.04
C ILE A 112 9.33 -6.02 1.32
N GLU A 113 9.59 -7.28 1.01
CA GLU A 113 10.91 -7.87 1.19
C GLU A 113 11.97 -7.15 0.33
N LYS A 114 11.63 -6.76 -0.88
CA LYS A 114 12.52 -5.97 -1.74
C LYS A 114 12.85 -4.62 -1.12
N ILE A 115 11.86 -3.94 -0.56
CA ILE A 115 12.07 -2.65 0.10
C ILE A 115 13.03 -2.80 1.29
N ILE A 116 12.79 -3.80 2.13
CA ILE A 116 13.58 -4.04 3.33
C ILE A 116 15.02 -4.42 2.99
N ASN A 117 15.20 -5.17 1.92
CA ASN A 117 16.53 -5.60 1.47
C ASN A 117 17.26 -4.55 0.63
N GLY A 118 16.64 -3.39 0.39
CA GLY A 118 17.25 -2.32 -0.38
C GLY A 118 17.34 -2.57 -1.88
N ASN A 119 16.55 -3.47 -2.43
CA ASN A 119 16.57 -3.84 -3.85
C ASN A 119 15.58 -3.04 -4.71
N PHE A 120 15.52 -1.75 -4.45
CA PHE A 120 14.67 -0.82 -5.20
C PHE A 120 15.47 0.28 -5.83
#